data_bb9cf7d18d0072ad74165f3b2ad18cbc
#
_entry.id   bb9cf7d18d0072ad74165f3b2ad18cbc
#
_cell.length_a   1.000
_cell.length_b   1.000
_cell.length_c   1.000
_cell.angle_alpha   90.00
_cell.angle_beta   90.00
_cell.angle_gamma   90.00
#
_symmetry.space_group_name_H-M   'P 1'
#
loop_
_entity.id
_entity.type
_entity.pdbx_description
1 polymer ?
#
loop_
_entity_poly.entity_id
_entity_poly.type
_entity_poly.pdbx_seq_one_letter_code
_entity_poly.pdbx_strand_id
1 'polypeptide(L)'
;MPSVVIIEDDARVRIALSRALVALGHQVAQAETAMEGLKLVLQEKPDVVVLDLGLPDVDGVDLLRMLRPVSNAVVIAATARVAEEEIVRTLDAGADDYMCKPFSPEQLDARIRAVMRRFGQASAGGEAGGGGEIAVGGLRINPRNRSASLDGAELELSRKEFDVLHFLAANAPNVVTKRELLSEVWRQPFFTTDKTVDVHISWLRRKLGESADAPRYLHSVRGVGIKLVAPV
;
A
#
# COMPACT_ATOMS: atom_id res chain seq x y z
N MET A 1 17.37 -1.72 10.25
CA MET A 1 16.54 -0.58 10.67
C MET A 1 16.12 0.16 9.41
N PRO A 2 14.84 0.49 9.23
CA PRO A 2 14.38 1.10 8.00
C PRO A 2 14.92 2.53 7.83
N SER A 3 15.21 2.87 6.57
CA SER A 3 15.52 4.23 6.13
C SER A 3 14.21 4.96 5.79
N VAL A 4 14.05 6.17 6.29
CA VAL A 4 12.82 6.96 6.19
C VAL A 4 13.14 8.33 5.59
N VAL A 5 12.39 8.74 4.58
CA VAL A 5 12.36 10.12 4.09
C VAL A 5 11.08 10.79 4.58
N ILE A 6 11.20 11.93 5.27
CA ILE A 6 10.07 12.75 5.70
C ILE A 6 9.97 13.95 4.75
N ILE A 7 8.82 14.13 4.12
CA ILE A 7 8.51 15.27 3.25
C ILE A 7 7.38 16.06 3.92
N GLU A 8 7.71 17.19 4.52
CA GLU A 8 6.84 18.00 5.37
C GLU A 8 7.30 19.45 5.32
N ASP A 9 6.43 20.38 5.02
CA ASP A 9 6.79 21.81 4.91
C ASP A 9 6.93 22.50 6.28
N ASP A 10 6.11 22.13 7.27
CA ASP A 10 6.26 22.67 8.62
C ASP A 10 7.55 22.18 9.28
N ALA A 11 8.52 23.11 9.42
CA ALA A 11 9.81 22.81 10.01
C ALA A 11 9.71 22.26 11.45
N ARG A 12 8.71 22.68 12.24
CA ARG A 12 8.52 22.21 13.62
C ARG A 12 8.08 20.75 13.63
N VAL A 13 7.11 20.40 12.79
CA VAL A 13 6.63 19.03 12.63
C VAL A 13 7.74 18.14 12.08
N ARG A 14 8.40 18.58 11.01
CA ARG A 14 9.48 17.84 10.34
C ARG A 14 10.61 17.51 11.29
N ILE A 15 11.11 18.51 12.04
CA ILE A 15 12.22 18.33 13.00
C ILE A 15 11.79 17.43 14.17
N ALA A 16 10.59 17.63 14.71
CA ALA A 16 10.08 16.83 15.83
C ALA A 16 9.95 15.34 15.44
N LEU A 17 9.33 15.05 14.30
CA LEU A 17 9.19 13.70 13.79
C LEU A 17 10.55 13.06 13.50
N SER A 18 11.47 13.79 12.86
CA SER A 18 12.80 13.29 12.56
C SER A 18 13.55 12.90 13.84
N ARG A 19 13.62 13.79 14.84
CA ARG A 19 14.29 13.50 16.11
C ARG A 19 13.70 12.28 16.81
N ALA A 20 12.40 12.17 16.84
CA ALA A 20 11.72 11.05 17.48
C ALA A 20 11.99 9.73 16.74
N LEU A 21 11.92 9.71 15.40
CA LEU A 21 12.19 8.51 14.63
C LEU A 21 13.66 8.09 14.71
N VAL A 22 14.60 9.05 14.75
CA VAL A 22 16.03 8.75 14.99
C VAL A 22 16.23 8.14 16.38
N ALA A 23 15.57 8.68 17.42
CA ALA A 23 15.63 8.12 18.77
C ALA A 23 15.04 6.69 18.83
N LEU A 24 14.08 6.36 17.95
CA LEU A 24 13.51 5.02 17.80
C LEU A 24 14.35 4.11 16.88
N GLY A 25 15.50 4.60 16.38
CA GLY A 25 16.51 3.82 15.65
C GLY A 25 16.35 3.82 14.14
N HIS A 26 15.55 4.72 13.56
CA HIS A 26 15.46 4.88 12.11
C HIS A 26 16.58 5.76 11.56
N GLN A 27 16.99 5.52 10.31
CA GLN A 27 17.79 6.48 9.54
C GLN A 27 16.81 7.45 8.87
N VAL A 28 16.96 8.76 9.10
CA VAL A 28 15.97 9.74 8.64
C VAL A 28 16.63 10.82 7.80
N ALA A 29 16.15 10.99 6.56
CA ALA A 29 16.39 12.15 5.74
C ALA A 29 15.12 13.02 5.68
N GLN A 30 15.27 14.31 5.43
CA GLN A 30 14.19 15.30 5.49
C GLN A 30 14.17 16.14 4.24
N ALA A 31 12.95 16.46 3.77
CA ALA A 31 12.70 17.41 2.70
C ALA A 31 11.59 18.39 3.10
N GLU A 32 11.72 19.63 2.67
CA GLU A 32 10.75 20.69 2.92
C GLU A 32 9.72 20.83 1.80
N THR A 33 10.09 20.38 0.61
CA THR A 33 9.27 20.49 -0.60
C THR A 33 9.11 19.14 -1.30
N ALA A 34 8.09 19.03 -2.14
CA ALA A 34 7.84 17.84 -2.95
C ALA A 34 9.03 17.50 -3.85
N MET A 35 9.61 18.50 -4.52
CA MET A 35 10.72 18.30 -5.47
C MET A 35 12.01 17.89 -4.77
N GLU A 36 12.29 18.44 -3.58
CA GLU A 36 13.39 17.99 -2.76
C GLU A 36 13.18 16.56 -2.28
N GLY A 37 11.98 16.23 -1.84
CA GLY A 37 11.57 14.89 -1.44
C GLY A 37 11.74 13.86 -2.56
N LEU A 38 11.27 14.17 -3.76
CA LEU A 38 11.46 13.33 -4.93
C LEU A 38 12.95 13.05 -5.20
N LYS A 39 13.78 14.10 -5.17
CA LYS A 39 15.23 13.98 -5.35
C LYS A 39 15.85 13.07 -4.29
N LEU A 40 15.51 13.25 -3.01
CA LEU A 40 16.01 12.41 -1.92
C LEU A 40 15.57 10.96 -2.09
N VAL A 41 14.32 10.70 -2.45
CA VAL A 41 13.83 9.34 -2.67
C VAL A 41 14.60 8.64 -3.80
N LEU A 42 14.94 9.34 -4.87
CA LEU A 42 15.73 8.80 -5.98
C LEU A 42 17.19 8.50 -5.57
N GLN A 43 17.79 9.35 -4.73
CA GLN A 43 19.18 9.23 -4.29
C GLN A 43 19.34 8.17 -3.18
N GLU A 44 18.52 8.26 -2.13
CA GLU A 44 18.66 7.45 -0.92
C GLU A 44 17.97 6.10 -1.02
N LYS A 45 17.01 5.94 -1.96
CA LYS A 45 16.18 4.72 -2.13
C LYS A 45 15.64 4.22 -0.79
N PRO A 46 14.88 5.07 -0.05
CA PRO A 46 14.44 4.75 1.29
C PRO A 46 13.47 3.55 1.31
N ASP A 47 13.37 2.92 2.49
CA ASP A 47 12.35 1.90 2.72
C ASP A 47 10.94 2.52 2.86
N VAL A 48 10.87 3.71 3.48
CA VAL A 48 9.62 4.40 3.79
C VAL A 48 9.71 5.88 3.44
N VAL A 49 8.64 6.41 2.88
CA VAL A 49 8.40 7.85 2.70
C VAL A 49 7.20 8.25 3.55
N VAL A 50 7.38 9.22 4.43
CA VAL A 50 6.29 9.90 5.14
C VAL A 50 6.03 11.20 4.39
N LEU A 51 4.84 11.35 3.84
CA LEU A 51 4.49 12.43 2.91
C LEU A 51 3.35 13.26 3.45
N ASP A 52 3.58 14.55 3.70
CA ASP A 52 2.46 15.50 3.81
C ASP A 52 1.85 15.78 2.44
N LEU A 53 0.52 15.85 2.41
CA LEU A 53 -0.21 16.19 1.18
C LEU A 53 -0.34 17.69 0.97
N GLY A 54 -0.11 18.50 2.01
CA GLY A 54 -0.26 19.95 1.99
C GLY A 54 1.00 20.73 1.60
N LEU A 55 1.86 20.17 0.72
CA LEU A 55 3.12 20.81 0.33
C LEU A 55 2.92 22.08 -0.49
N PRO A 56 3.83 23.08 -0.37
CA PRO A 56 3.65 24.39 -1.00
C PRO A 56 3.94 24.41 -2.49
N ASP A 57 4.74 23.49 -3.01
CA ASP A 57 5.25 23.50 -4.40
C ASP A 57 4.47 22.54 -5.32
N VAL A 58 4.08 21.37 -4.85
CA VAL A 58 3.33 20.36 -5.62
C VAL A 58 2.32 19.69 -4.69
N ASP A 59 1.10 19.47 -5.16
CA ASP A 59 0.11 18.67 -4.40
C ASP A 59 0.67 17.27 -4.09
N GLY A 60 0.56 16.84 -2.84
CA GLY A 60 1.15 15.57 -2.41
C GLY A 60 0.59 14.35 -3.15
N VAL A 61 -0.64 14.43 -3.67
CA VAL A 61 -1.21 13.37 -4.54
C VAL A 61 -0.50 13.32 -5.89
N ASP A 62 -0.10 14.46 -6.43
CA ASP A 62 0.66 14.49 -7.67
C ASP A 62 2.10 14.03 -7.45
N LEU A 63 2.71 14.37 -6.30
CA LEU A 63 4.00 13.80 -5.90
C LEU A 63 3.92 12.28 -5.78
N LEU A 64 2.85 11.71 -5.20
CA LEU A 64 2.64 10.26 -5.17
C LEU A 64 2.69 9.63 -6.56
N ARG A 65 2.00 10.24 -7.52
CA ARG A 65 2.00 9.77 -8.92
C ARG A 65 3.37 9.83 -9.56
N MET A 66 4.19 10.83 -9.19
CA MET A 66 5.58 10.96 -9.65
C MET A 66 6.51 9.94 -8.99
N LEU A 67 6.28 9.60 -7.73
CA LEU A 67 7.10 8.65 -6.97
C LEU A 67 6.90 7.20 -7.42
N ARG A 68 5.68 6.80 -7.75
CA ARG A 68 5.36 5.39 -8.03
C ARG A 68 6.09 4.76 -9.21
N PRO A 69 6.29 5.43 -10.35
CA PRO A 69 7.07 4.87 -11.46
C PRO A 69 8.56 4.70 -11.14
N VAL A 70 9.09 5.43 -10.15
CA VAL A 70 10.54 5.54 -9.89
C VAL A 70 10.97 4.98 -8.54
N SER A 71 10.02 4.63 -7.66
CA SER A 71 10.34 4.14 -6.31
C SER A 71 9.37 3.08 -5.82
N ASN A 72 9.94 2.04 -5.24
CA ASN A 72 9.22 1.00 -4.52
C ASN A 72 9.11 1.28 -3.01
N ALA A 73 9.50 2.47 -2.53
CA ALA A 73 9.37 2.85 -1.13
C ALA A 73 7.90 2.75 -0.66
N VAL A 74 7.71 2.37 0.58
CA VAL A 74 6.39 2.47 1.22
C VAL A 74 6.07 3.93 1.42
N VAL A 75 4.92 4.39 0.96
CA VAL A 75 4.48 5.77 1.19
C VAL A 75 3.33 5.80 2.20
N ILE A 76 3.58 6.46 3.32
CA ILE A 76 2.58 6.77 4.35
C ILE A 76 2.20 8.25 4.15
N ALA A 77 0.99 8.51 3.69
CA ALA A 77 0.49 9.87 3.57
C ALA A 77 0.01 10.38 4.93
N ALA A 78 0.51 11.54 5.36
CA ALA A 78 0.17 12.19 6.63
C ALA A 78 -0.46 13.56 6.34
N THR A 79 -1.73 13.77 6.70
CA THR A 79 -2.45 15.00 6.33
C THR A 79 -3.50 15.41 7.36
N ALA A 80 -3.82 16.69 7.42
CA ALA A 80 -4.93 17.22 8.19
C ALA A 80 -6.30 17.03 7.50
N ARG A 81 -6.31 16.58 6.23
CA ARG A 81 -7.53 16.40 5.45
C ARG A 81 -8.16 15.06 5.79
N VAL A 82 -9.38 15.11 6.31
CA VAL A 82 -10.13 13.93 6.80
C VAL A 82 -11.31 13.55 5.90
N ALA A 83 -11.52 14.26 4.79
CA ALA A 83 -12.60 13.95 3.88
C ALA A 83 -12.38 12.55 3.23
N GLU A 84 -13.40 11.73 3.26
CA GLU A 84 -13.33 10.35 2.76
C GLU A 84 -12.88 10.29 1.29
N GLU A 85 -13.32 11.26 0.48
CA GLU A 85 -12.96 11.36 -0.93
C GLU A 85 -11.45 11.64 -1.12
N GLU A 86 -10.83 12.40 -0.23
CA GLU A 86 -9.38 12.68 -0.28
C GLU A 86 -8.56 11.47 0.18
N ILE A 87 -9.04 10.73 1.17
CA ILE A 87 -8.41 9.47 1.58
C ILE A 87 -8.39 8.49 0.40
N VAL A 88 -9.54 8.30 -0.24
CA VAL A 88 -9.66 7.45 -1.42
C VAL A 88 -8.72 7.95 -2.52
N ARG A 89 -8.75 9.24 -2.88
CA ARG A 89 -7.89 9.85 -3.91
C ARG A 89 -6.40 9.64 -3.62
N THR A 90 -5.99 9.71 -2.35
CA THR A 90 -4.60 9.54 -1.92
C THR A 90 -4.15 8.08 -2.05
N LEU A 91 -4.98 7.15 -1.59
CA LEU A 91 -4.72 5.71 -1.77
C LEU A 91 -4.71 5.36 -3.25
N ASP A 92 -5.61 5.96 -4.04
CA ASP A 92 -5.71 5.83 -5.48
C ASP A 92 -4.44 6.29 -6.21
N ALA A 93 -3.82 7.35 -5.73
CA ALA A 93 -2.56 7.84 -6.28
C ALA A 93 -1.37 6.94 -5.91
N GLY A 94 -1.59 5.93 -5.06
CA GLY A 94 -0.60 4.91 -4.72
C GLY A 94 -0.01 5.01 -3.32
N ALA A 95 -0.60 5.73 -2.37
CA ALA A 95 -0.20 5.64 -0.97
C ALA A 95 -0.44 4.23 -0.43
N ASP A 96 0.51 3.68 0.32
CA ASP A 96 0.38 2.36 0.95
C ASP A 96 -0.41 2.44 2.26
N ASP A 97 -0.35 3.59 2.92
CA ASP A 97 -1.09 3.87 4.15
C ASP A 97 -1.38 5.37 4.28
N TYR A 98 -2.26 5.71 5.21
CA TYR A 98 -2.76 7.06 5.44
C TYR A 98 -2.87 7.35 6.94
N MET A 99 -2.44 8.54 7.37
CA MET A 99 -2.55 9.01 8.75
C MET A 99 -3.17 10.41 8.80
N CYS A 100 -4.16 10.58 9.69
CA CYS A 100 -4.71 11.91 9.98
C CYS A 100 -3.85 12.64 11.02
N LYS A 101 -3.45 13.86 10.75
CA LYS A 101 -2.88 14.80 11.74
C LYS A 101 -4.00 15.31 12.68
N PRO A 102 -3.74 15.45 14.01
CA PRO A 102 -2.46 15.20 14.69
C PRO A 102 -2.24 13.72 15.03
N PHE A 103 -1.00 13.24 14.94
CA PHE A 103 -0.58 11.91 15.37
C PHE A 103 0.71 11.99 16.18
N SER A 104 0.97 10.99 17.03
CA SER A 104 2.22 10.93 17.76
C SER A 104 3.33 10.22 16.97
N PRO A 105 4.62 10.51 17.25
CA PRO A 105 5.74 9.82 16.64
C PRO A 105 5.69 8.29 16.88
N GLU A 106 5.19 7.86 18.03
CA GLU A 106 5.04 6.43 18.37
C GLU A 106 3.98 5.76 17.50
N GLN A 107 2.90 6.48 17.16
CA GLN A 107 1.88 6.00 16.22
C GLN A 107 2.47 5.84 14.83
N LEU A 108 3.28 6.81 14.37
CA LEU A 108 3.98 6.73 13.08
C LEU A 108 4.97 5.57 13.06
N ASP A 109 5.80 5.42 14.10
CA ASP A 109 6.75 4.31 14.21
C ASP A 109 6.04 2.95 14.21
N ALA A 110 4.94 2.82 14.95
CA ALA A 110 4.12 1.60 14.94
C ALA A 110 3.62 1.26 13.53
N ARG A 111 3.24 2.27 12.73
CA ARG A 111 2.86 2.08 11.33
C ARG A 111 4.04 1.68 10.46
N ILE A 112 5.17 2.38 10.57
CA ILE A 112 6.40 2.03 9.86
C ILE A 112 6.76 0.57 10.14
N ARG A 113 6.80 0.16 11.40
CA ARG A 113 7.09 -1.23 11.78
C ARG A 113 6.05 -2.22 11.25
N ALA A 114 4.77 -1.87 11.28
CA ALA A 114 3.70 -2.74 10.78
C ALA A 114 3.83 -2.96 9.27
N VAL A 115 4.15 -1.91 8.52
CA VAL A 115 4.37 -2.01 7.08
C VAL A 115 5.66 -2.77 6.80
N MET A 116 6.79 -2.41 7.44
CA MET A 116 8.10 -3.03 7.23
C MET A 116 8.14 -4.52 7.61
N ARG A 117 7.41 -4.95 8.64
CA ARG A 117 7.29 -6.37 8.98
C ARG A 117 6.69 -7.18 7.84
N ARG A 118 5.76 -6.60 7.07
CA ARG A 118 5.22 -7.23 5.85
C ARG A 118 6.29 -7.41 4.79
N PHE A 119 7.25 -6.48 4.71
CA PHE A 119 8.38 -6.56 3.78
C PHE A 119 9.44 -7.58 4.22
N GLY A 120 9.78 -7.60 5.51
CA GLY A 120 10.76 -8.53 6.07
C GLY A 120 10.29 -10.00 6.05
N GLN A 121 9.01 -10.25 6.25
CA GLN A 121 8.45 -11.61 6.17
C GLN A 121 8.34 -12.14 4.74
N ALA A 122 8.28 -11.27 3.74
CA ALA A 122 8.39 -11.68 2.33
C ALA A 122 9.84 -12.08 1.95
N SER A 123 10.85 -11.58 2.70
CA SER A 123 12.28 -11.86 2.45
C SER A 123 12.88 -12.92 3.39
N ALA A 124 12.28 -13.14 4.57
CA ALA A 124 12.69 -14.16 5.53
C ALA A 124 11.65 -15.28 5.53
N GLY A 125 11.87 -16.29 4.69
CA GLY A 125 11.08 -17.52 4.66
C GLY A 125 11.07 -18.21 6.02
N GLY A 126 10.16 -17.80 6.91
CA GLY A 126 9.79 -18.55 8.10
C GLY A 126 8.70 -19.55 7.74
N GLU A 127 8.98 -20.79 7.95
CA GLU A 127 8.12 -21.96 7.76
C GLU A 127 6.80 -21.81 8.55
N ALA A 128 5.73 -21.39 7.87
CA ALA A 128 4.36 -21.74 8.25
C ALA A 128 3.42 -21.50 7.07
N GLY A 129 3.13 -22.54 6.31
CA GLY A 129 2.11 -22.58 5.28
C GLY A 129 2.60 -22.31 3.86
N GLY A 130 3.04 -23.33 3.14
CA GLY A 130 3.00 -23.50 1.69
C GLY A 130 3.38 -22.32 0.80
N GLY A 131 4.60 -21.82 0.84
CA GLY A 131 5.05 -20.70 0.01
C GLY A 131 5.39 -21.07 -1.45
N GLY A 132 4.56 -21.88 -2.10
CA GLY A 132 4.62 -22.13 -3.54
C GLY A 132 3.88 -21.06 -4.33
N GLU A 133 4.14 -21.00 -5.63
CA GLU A 133 3.33 -20.24 -6.57
C GLU A 133 1.86 -20.67 -6.46
N ILE A 134 0.96 -19.68 -6.33
CA ILE A 134 -0.48 -19.93 -6.31
C ILE A 134 -1.00 -19.81 -7.74
N ALA A 135 -1.68 -20.85 -8.21
CA ALA A 135 -2.26 -20.89 -9.54
C ALA A 135 -3.79 -20.92 -9.46
N VAL A 136 -4.45 -19.99 -10.16
CA VAL A 136 -5.92 -19.95 -10.31
C VAL A 136 -6.22 -19.71 -11.78
N GLY A 137 -6.58 -20.76 -12.53
CA GLY A 137 -6.68 -20.68 -13.98
C GLY A 137 -5.37 -20.26 -14.63
N GLY A 138 -5.41 -19.22 -15.48
CA GLY A 138 -4.22 -18.60 -16.09
C GLY A 138 -3.46 -17.65 -15.17
N LEU A 139 -4.02 -17.31 -14.00
CA LEU A 139 -3.37 -16.42 -13.04
C LEU A 139 -2.32 -17.19 -12.23
N ARG A 140 -1.10 -16.63 -12.17
CA ARG A 140 0.03 -17.12 -11.36
C ARG A 140 0.45 -16.03 -10.39
N ILE A 141 0.63 -16.38 -9.13
CA ILE A 141 1.00 -15.43 -8.07
C ILE A 141 2.17 -16.02 -7.30
N ASN A 142 3.30 -15.34 -7.34
CA ASN A 142 4.50 -15.74 -6.62
C ASN A 142 4.68 -14.82 -5.39
N PRO A 143 4.40 -15.32 -4.16
CA PRO A 143 4.53 -14.51 -2.97
C PRO A 143 5.98 -14.19 -2.59
N ARG A 144 6.97 -14.98 -3.05
CA ARG A 144 8.37 -14.79 -2.71
C ARG A 144 8.97 -13.55 -3.35
N ASN A 145 8.72 -13.33 -4.63
CA ASN A 145 9.20 -12.16 -5.37
C ASN A 145 8.11 -11.10 -5.58
N ARG A 146 6.89 -11.32 -5.00
CA ARG A 146 5.74 -10.43 -5.10
C ARG A 146 5.35 -10.09 -6.54
N SER A 147 5.44 -11.08 -7.42
CA SER A 147 5.03 -10.96 -8.82
C SER A 147 3.75 -11.73 -9.08
N ALA A 148 2.99 -11.29 -10.06
CA ALA A 148 1.83 -11.98 -10.59
C ALA A 148 1.84 -11.92 -12.11
N SER A 149 1.32 -12.95 -12.75
CA SER A 149 1.12 -12.98 -14.20
C SER A 149 -0.24 -13.57 -14.55
N LEU A 150 -0.79 -13.14 -15.67
CA LEU A 150 -2.01 -13.66 -16.24
C LEU A 150 -1.73 -14.16 -17.66
N ASP A 151 -2.01 -15.43 -17.91
CA ASP A 151 -1.77 -16.10 -19.19
C ASP A 151 -0.31 -15.90 -19.71
N GLY A 152 0.66 -15.85 -18.77
CA GLY A 152 2.09 -15.65 -19.03
C GLY A 152 2.53 -14.18 -19.15
N ALA A 153 1.60 -13.22 -19.20
CA ALA A 153 1.93 -11.79 -19.18
C ALA A 153 2.04 -11.28 -17.73
N GLU A 154 3.13 -10.58 -17.41
CA GLU A 154 3.34 -10.01 -16.09
C GLU A 154 2.32 -8.89 -15.80
N LEU A 155 1.77 -8.90 -14.58
CA LEU A 155 0.84 -7.87 -14.10
C LEU A 155 1.61 -6.82 -13.30
N GLU A 156 1.58 -5.58 -13.75
CA GLU A 156 2.12 -4.44 -13.00
C GLU A 156 1.18 -4.09 -11.85
N LEU A 157 1.42 -4.67 -10.69
CA LEU A 157 0.62 -4.44 -9.48
C LEU A 157 1.34 -3.51 -8.52
N SER A 158 0.59 -2.55 -7.95
CA SER A 158 1.05 -1.87 -6.74
C SER A 158 1.13 -2.87 -5.58
N ARG A 159 1.82 -2.48 -4.53
CA ARG A 159 1.98 -3.35 -3.34
C ARG A 159 0.66 -3.81 -2.75
N LYS A 160 -0.30 -2.89 -2.61
CA LYS A 160 -1.62 -3.21 -2.06
C LYS A 160 -2.47 -4.05 -3.00
N GLU A 161 -2.39 -3.80 -4.28
CA GLU A 161 -3.07 -4.66 -5.28
C GLU A 161 -2.52 -6.08 -5.22
N PHE A 162 -1.19 -6.23 -5.10
CA PHE A 162 -0.58 -7.56 -4.93
C PHE A 162 -1.05 -8.22 -3.63
N ASP A 163 -1.05 -7.51 -2.50
CA ASP A 163 -1.49 -8.05 -1.20
C ASP A 163 -2.95 -8.52 -1.24
N VAL A 164 -3.85 -7.71 -1.85
CA VAL A 164 -5.26 -8.08 -2.05
C VAL A 164 -5.38 -9.31 -2.94
N LEU A 165 -4.70 -9.31 -4.09
CA LEU A 165 -4.76 -10.42 -5.04
C LEU A 165 -4.21 -11.72 -4.43
N HIS A 166 -3.07 -11.63 -3.73
CA HIS A 166 -2.46 -12.76 -3.03
C HIS A 166 -3.39 -13.32 -1.95
N PHE A 167 -3.99 -12.45 -1.13
CA PHE A 167 -4.90 -12.88 -0.07
C PHE A 167 -6.15 -13.56 -0.63
N LEU A 168 -6.73 -13.00 -1.69
CA LEU A 168 -7.87 -13.62 -2.38
C LEU A 168 -7.50 -14.98 -3.01
N ALA A 169 -6.32 -15.08 -3.61
CA ALA A 169 -5.85 -16.32 -4.22
C ALA A 169 -5.54 -17.41 -3.19
N ALA A 170 -4.96 -17.04 -2.07
CA ALA A 170 -4.69 -17.97 -0.96
C ALA A 170 -5.99 -18.52 -0.34
N ASN A 171 -7.10 -17.81 -0.47
CA ASN A 171 -8.41 -18.22 0.03
C ASN A 171 -9.33 -18.78 -1.07
N ALA A 172 -8.89 -18.81 -2.33
CA ALA A 172 -9.71 -19.30 -3.45
C ALA A 172 -10.12 -20.77 -3.25
N PRO A 173 -11.35 -21.13 -3.59
CA PRO A 173 -12.43 -20.35 -4.19
C PRO A 173 -13.39 -19.70 -3.16
N ASN A 174 -13.04 -19.65 -1.89
CA ASN A 174 -13.90 -19.16 -0.83
C ASN A 174 -14.18 -17.66 -0.94
N VAL A 175 -15.31 -17.23 -0.39
CA VAL A 175 -15.64 -15.80 -0.30
C VAL A 175 -14.88 -15.18 0.86
N VAL A 176 -14.17 -14.09 0.59
CA VAL A 176 -13.50 -13.26 1.57
C VAL A 176 -14.32 -12.01 1.79
N THR A 177 -14.64 -11.70 3.02
CA THR A 177 -15.38 -10.49 3.36
C THR A 177 -14.51 -9.25 3.24
N LYS A 178 -15.11 -8.09 3.01
CA LYS A 178 -14.37 -6.81 3.03
C LYS A 178 -13.65 -6.58 4.36
N ARG A 179 -14.29 -6.98 5.46
CA ARG A 179 -13.71 -6.87 6.80
C ARG A 179 -12.46 -7.73 6.97
N GLU A 180 -12.46 -8.95 6.47
CA GLU A 180 -11.26 -9.80 6.46
C GLU A 180 -10.17 -9.20 5.59
N LEU A 181 -10.48 -8.68 4.39
CA LEU A 181 -9.52 -7.96 3.57
C LEU A 181 -8.93 -6.76 4.32
N LEU A 182 -9.76 -5.95 4.97
CA LEU A 182 -9.30 -4.80 5.75
C LEU A 182 -8.41 -5.23 6.92
N SER A 183 -8.76 -6.28 7.65
CA SER A 183 -7.96 -6.77 8.77
C SER A 183 -6.64 -7.38 8.34
N GLU A 184 -6.62 -8.17 7.27
CA GLU A 184 -5.44 -8.93 6.85
C GLU A 184 -4.50 -8.11 5.94
N VAL A 185 -5.05 -7.32 5.00
CA VAL A 185 -4.26 -6.55 4.05
C VAL A 185 -3.90 -5.17 4.62
N TRP A 186 -4.83 -4.49 5.30
CA TRP A 186 -4.56 -3.18 5.90
C TRP A 186 -4.26 -3.25 7.40
N ARG A 187 -4.67 -4.33 8.10
CA ARG A 187 -4.45 -4.59 9.52
C ARG A 187 -4.89 -3.45 10.44
N GLN A 188 -5.87 -2.64 10.00
CA GLN A 188 -6.44 -1.55 10.78
C GLN A 188 -7.94 -1.39 10.51
N PRO A 189 -8.80 -1.93 11.39
CA PRO A 189 -10.26 -1.86 11.23
C PRO A 189 -10.85 -0.47 11.51
N PHE A 190 -10.08 0.47 12.07
CA PHE A 190 -10.65 1.73 12.58
C PHE A 190 -10.53 2.94 11.64
N PHE A 191 -9.67 2.89 10.60
CA PHE A 191 -9.40 4.04 9.72
C PHE A 191 -9.52 3.74 8.24
N THR A 192 -9.81 2.50 7.85
CA THR A 192 -9.93 2.08 6.47
C THR A 192 -11.37 1.66 6.21
N THR A 193 -12.01 2.24 5.19
CA THR A 193 -13.41 1.99 4.88
C THR A 193 -13.58 0.88 3.84
N ASP A 194 -14.79 0.32 3.76
CA ASP A 194 -15.17 -0.63 2.71
C ASP A 194 -14.89 -0.11 1.30
N LYS A 195 -14.95 1.22 1.09
CA LYS A 195 -14.63 1.87 -0.19
C LYS A 195 -13.18 1.67 -0.62
N THR A 196 -12.23 1.63 0.34
CA THR A 196 -10.82 1.35 0.02
C THR A 196 -10.66 -0.03 -0.63
N VAL A 197 -11.38 -1.03 -0.12
CA VAL A 197 -11.40 -2.36 -0.74
C VAL A 197 -12.00 -2.30 -2.14
N ASP A 198 -13.13 -1.61 -2.31
CA ASP A 198 -13.82 -1.51 -3.61
C ASP A 198 -12.94 -0.88 -4.69
N VAL A 199 -12.18 0.13 -4.33
CA VAL A 199 -11.24 0.80 -5.23
C VAL A 199 -10.14 -0.17 -5.70
N HIS A 200 -9.48 -0.86 -4.77
CA HIS A 200 -8.42 -1.83 -5.13
C HIS A 200 -8.97 -3.00 -5.96
N ILE A 201 -10.18 -3.47 -5.66
CA ILE A 201 -10.86 -4.48 -6.47
C ILE A 201 -11.16 -3.95 -7.87
N SER A 202 -11.58 -2.70 -8.00
CA SER A 202 -11.83 -2.07 -9.31
C SER A 202 -10.55 -2.01 -10.16
N TRP A 203 -9.40 -1.68 -9.55
CA TRP A 203 -8.12 -1.65 -10.27
C TRP A 203 -7.63 -3.03 -10.63
N LEU A 204 -7.72 -3.99 -9.71
CA LEU A 204 -7.37 -5.37 -10.01
C LEU A 204 -8.18 -5.89 -11.19
N ARG A 205 -9.49 -5.63 -11.24
CA ARG A 205 -10.32 -5.99 -12.38
C ARG A 205 -9.80 -5.42 -13.69
N ARG A 206 -9.46 -4.13 -13.71
CA ARG A 206 -8.90 -3.47 -14.90
C ARG A 206 -7.62 -4.13 -15.35
N LYS A 207 -6.73 -4.50 -14.42
CA LYS A 207 -5.45 -5.17 -14.73
C LYS A 207 -5.65 -6.63 -15.16
N LEU A 208 -6.68 -7.29 -14.67
CA LEU A 208 -7.09 -8.63 -15.11
C LEU A 208 -7.90 -8.62 -16.41
N GLY A 209 -8.18 -7.45 -16.99
CA GLY A 209 -8.96 -7.31 -18.22
C GLY A 209 -10.42 -7.66 -18.07
N GLU A 210 -11.01 -7.38 -16.88
CA GLU A 210 -12.41 -7.66 -16.56
C GLU A 210 -13.13 -6.45 -15.97
N SER A 211 -14.45 -6.52 -15.84
CA SER A 211 -15.29 -5.52 -15.20
C SER A 211 -16.19 -6.12 -14.11
N ALA A 212 -16.87 -5.25 -13.35
CA ALA A 212 -17.85 -5.71 -12.35
C ALA A 212 -19.06 -6.40 -12.99
N ASP A 213 -19.43 -5.99 -14.22
CA ASP A 213 -20.57 -6.51 -14.95
C ASP A 213 -20.22 -7.78 -15.76
N ALA A 214 -18.92 -7.97 -16.06
CA ALA A 214 -18.41 -9.15 -16.76
C ALA A 214 -17.19 -9.73 -16.01
N PRO A 215 -17.40 -10.30 -14.80
CA PRO A 215 -16.30 -10.83 -13.99
C PRO A 215 -15.81 -12.16 -14.56
N ARG A 216 -14.48 -12.32 -14.63
CA ARG A 216 -13.83 -13.59 -15.04
C ARG A 216 -13.17 -14.27 -13.85
N TYR A 217 -12.42 -13.53 -13.04
CA TYR A 217 -11.69 -13.99 -11.86
C TYR A 217 -12.31 -13.48 -10.56
N LEU A 218 -12.61 -12.18 -10.46
CA LEU A 218 -13.07 -11.51 -9.24
C LEU A 218 -14.59 -11.38 -9.21
N HIS A 219 -15.24 -12.26 -8.47
CA HIS A 219 -16.70 -12.29 -8.35
C HIS A 219 -17.15 -11.64 -7.04
N SER A 220 -17.98 -10.60 -7.14
CA SER A 220 -18.64 -10.01 -5.98
C SER A 220 -19.81 -10.87 -5.53
N VAL A 221 -19.84 -11.18 -4.24
CA VAL A 221 -20.99 -11.81 -3.58
C VAL A 221 -21.71 -10.73 -2.78
N ARG A 222 -22.86 -10.30 -3.29
CA ARG A 222 -23.60 -9.15 -2.75
C ARG A 222 -23.88 -9.30 -1.25
N GLY A 223 -23.53 -8.29 -0.47
CA GLY A 223 -23.71 -8.26 0.99
C GLY A 223 -22.77 -9.17 1.77
N VAL A 224 -21.85 -9.89 1.12
CA VAL A 224 -20.91 -10.80 1.78
C VAL A 224 -19.46 -10.39 1.53
N GLY A 225 -19.00 -10.39 0.27
CA GLY A 225 -17.60 -10.11 -0.02
C GLY A 225 -17.20 -10.37 -1.46
N ILE A 226 -15.95 -10.78 -1.65
CA ILE A 226 -15.34 -11.05 -2.96
C ILE A 226 -14.73 -12.45 -2.94
N LYS A 227 -14.80 -13.17 -4.04
CA LYS A 227 -14.10 -14.44 -4.24
C LYS A 227 -13.27 -14.40 -5.53
N LEU A 228 -12.14 -15.10 -5.51
CA LEU A 228 -11.33 -15.36 -6.69
C LEU A 228 -11.60 -16.79 -7.16
N VAL A 229 -11.92 -16.96 -8.44
CA VAL A 229 -12.13 -18.29 -9.06
C VAL A 229 -11.51 -18.32 -10.45
N ALA A 230 -11.13 -19.51 -10.91
CA ALA A 230 -10.69 -19.68 -12.29
C ALA A 230 -11.87 -19.44 -13.24
N PRO A 231 -11.65 -18.77 -14.39
CA PRO A 231 -12.69 -18.70 -15.43
C PRO A 231 -13.01 -20.10 -15.96
N VAL A 232 -14.26 -20.32 -16.30
CA VAL A 232 -14.74 -21.56 -16.92
C VAL A 232 -14.45 -21.52 -18.41
#